data_c0d888f649aa2db789618019d40a5bb2
#
_entry.id   c0d888f649aa2db789618019d40a5bb2
#
_cell.length_a   1.000
_cell.length_b   1.000
_cell.length_c   1.000
_cell.angle_alpha   90.00
_cell.angle_beta   90.00
_cell.angle_gamma   90.00
#
_symmetry.space_group_name_H-M   'P 1'
#
loop_
_entity.id
_entity.type
_entity.pdbx_description
1 polymer ?
#
loop_
_entity_poly.entity_id
_entity_poly.type
_entity_poly.pdbx_seq_one_letter_code
_entity_poly.pdbx_strand_id
1 'polypeptide(L)'
;MITRDPNWPGPAISPGEILLEEFLNPQGIGQLDAARRLGISLNRLNEIILGKRGVSADTALRLARLFKTSPQFWVRLQADWDLHLAMERASRKAS
;
A
#
# COMPACT_ATOMS: atom_id res chain seq x y z
N MET A 1 11.03 -1.83 -21.18
CA MET A 1 11.09 -1.72 -19.72
C MET A 1 11.95 -0.53 -19.33
N ILE A 2 11.45 0.26 -18.42
CA ILE A 2 12.18 1.45 -17.99
C ILE A 2 13.26 1.04 -17.01
N THR A 3 14.50 1.43 -17.32
CA THR A 3 15.61 1.20 -16.40
C THR A 3 15.49 2.19 -15.25
N ARG A 4 15.46 1.66 -14.06
CA ARG A 4 15.32 2.49 -12.87
C ARG A 4 16.62 3.13 -12.47
N ASP A 5 16.56 4.43 -12.24
CA ASP A 5 17.61 5.12 -11.50
C ASP A 5 17.63 4.54 -10.08
N PRO A 6 18.81 4.20 -9.52
CA PRO A 6 18.86 3.69 -8.14
C PRO A 6 18.23 4.62 -7.10
N ASN A 7 18.14 5.90 -7.41
CA ASN A 7 17.52 6.90 -6.52
C ASN A 7 16.05 7.12 -6.81
N TRP A 8 15.50 6.45 -7.82
CA TRP A 8 14.11 6.62 -8.20
C TRP A 8 13.23 5.68 -7.38
N PRO A 9 12.13 6.15 -6.78
CA PRO A 9 11.27 5.30 -5.95
C PRO A 9 10.49 4.25 -6.73
N GLY A 10 10.57 4.29 -8.06
CA GLY A 10 9.93 3.29 -8.90
C GLY A 10 8.53 3.66 -9.35
N PRO A 11 7.82 2.72 -9.98
CA PRO A 11 6.44 2.95 -10.41
C PRO A 11 5.57 3.36 -9.24
N ALA A 12 4.65 4.26 -9.51
CA ALA A 12 3.75 4.77 -8.50
C ALA A 12 2.62 3.78 -8.25
N ILE A 13 2.87 2.83 -7.37
CA ILE A 13 1.86 1.85 -6.98
C ILE A 13 1.59 2.03 -5.50
N SER A 14 0.36 2.36 -5.14
CA SER A 14 0.01 2.53 -3.74
C SER A 14 -0.05 1.19 -3.02
N PRO A 15 0.21 1.15 -1.71
CA PRO A 15 0.06 -0.08 -0.94
C PRO A 15 -1.32 -0.71 -1.06
N GLY A 16 -2.37 0.11 -1.14
CA GLY A 16 -3.73 -0.40 -1.31
C GLY A 16 -3.94 -1.13 -2.62
N GLU A 17 -3.32 -0.65 -3.68
CA GLU A 17 -3.40 -1.32 -4.97
C GLU A 17 -2.67 -2.66 -4.95
N ILE A 18 -1.50 -2.71 -4.32
CA ILE A 18 -0.76 -3.96 -4.11
C ILE A 18 -1.60 -4.94 -3.29
N LEU A 19 -2.22 -4.46 -2.22
CA LEU A 19 -3.08 -5.29 -1.38
C LEU A 19 -4.20 -5.91 -2.19
N LEU A 20 -4.88 -5.11 -3.00
CA LEU A 20 -6.01 -5.58 -3.80
C LEU A 20 -5.56 -6.55 -4.89
N GLU A 21 -4.59 -6.16 -5.69
CA GLU A 21 -4.22 -6.90 -6.91
C GLU A 21 -3.36 -8.12 -6.65
N GLU A 22 -2.50 -8.06 -5.63
CA GLU A 22 -1.53 -9.14 -5.41
C GLU A 22 -1.93 -10.07 -4.28
N PHE A 23 -2.86 -9.67 -3.42
CA PHE A 23 -3.26 -10.48 -2.27
C PHE A 23 -4.74 -10.82 -2.23
N LEU A 24 -5.62 -9.82 -2.29
CA LEU A 24 -7.04 -10.09 -2.15
C LEU A 24 -7.63 -10.79 -3.38
N ASN A 25 -7.41 -10.22 -4.57
CA ASN A 25 -7.97 -10.80 -5.78
C ASN A 25 -7.44 -12.20 -6.08
N PRO A 26 -6.11 -12.43 -6.04
CA PRO A 26 -5.60 -13.78 -6.32
C PRO A 26 -6.10 -14.84 -5.36
N GLN A 27 -6.38 -14.46 -4.11
CA GLN A 27 -6.85 -15.40 -3.10
C GLN A 27 -8.37 -15.45 -2.99
N GLY A 28 -9.07 -14.67 -3.81
CA GLY A 28 -10.52 -14.65 -3.79
C GLY A 28 -11.11 -14.10 -2.50
N ILE A 29 -10.39 -13.23 -1.79
CA ILE A 29 -10.84 -12.67 -0.52
C ILE A 29 -11.55 -11.34 -0.77
N GLY A 30 -12.84 -11.27 -0.42
CA GLY A 30 -13.60 -10.04 -0.51
C GLY A 30 -13.20 -9.05 0.59
N GLN A 31 -13.53 -7.78 0.38
CA GLN A 31 -13.11 -6.74 1.32
C GLN A 31 -13.70 -6.91 2.71
N LEU A 32 -14.95 -7.31 2.81
CA LEU A 32 -15.58 -7.50 4.14
C LEU A 32 -14.88 -8.61 4.92
N ASP A 33 -14.60 -9.72 4.24
CA ASP A 33 -13.90 -10.84 4.88
C ASP A 33 -12.47 -10.44 5.26
N ALA A 34 -11.79 -9.72 4.38
CA ALA A 34 -10.44 -9.24 4.68
C ALA A 34 -10.44 -8.31 5.89
N ALA A 35 -11.39 -7.38 5.96
CA ALA A 35 -11.49 -6.47 7.09
C ALA A 35 -11.68 -7.24 8.41
N ARG A 36 -12.54 -8.25 8.39
CA ARG A 36 -12.76 -9.09 9.55
C ARG A 36 -11.50 -9.81 9.98
N ARG A 37 -10.80 -10.41 9.03
CA ARG A 37 -9.55 -11.15 9.33
C ARG A 37 -8.45 -10.23 9.84
N LEU A 38 -8.41 -9.00 9.33
CA LEU A 38 -7.44 -8.00 9.77
C LEU A 38 -7.81 -7.35 11.09
N GLY A 39 -9.07 -7.44 11.49
CA GLY A 39 -9.55 -6.78 12.70
C GLY A 39 -9.67 -5.27 12.55
N ILE A 40 -9.98 -4.80 11.36
CA ILE A 40 -10.21 -3.39 11.08
C ILE A 40 -11.60 -3.20 10.47
N SER A 41 -12.08 -1.96 10.44
CA SER A 41 -13.37 -1.69 9.83
C SER A 41 -13.31 -1.82 8.32
N LEU A 42 -14.43 -2.14 7.71
CA LEU A 42 -14.54 -2.17 6.26
C LEU A 42 -14.22 -0.81 5.65
N ASN A 43 -14.69 0.25 6.29
CA ASN A 43 -14.42 1.60 5.82
C ASN A 43 -12.92 1.91 5.78
N ARG A 44 -12.21 1.53 6.84
CA ARG A 44 -10.75 1.72 6.91
C ARG A 44 -10.05 0.95 5.78
N LEU A 45 -10.43 -0.31 5.58
CA LEU A 45 -9.84 -1.12 4.52
C LEU A 45 -10.12 -0.52 3.16
N ASN A 46 -11.35 -0.10 2.90
CA ASN A 46 -11.73 0.51 1.64
C ASN A 46 -10.92 1.77 1.36
N GLU A 47 -10.71 2.60 2.37
CA GLU A 47 -9.89 3.81 2.23
C GLU A 47 -8.45 3.49 1.88
N ILE A 48 -7.89 2.43 2.47
CA ILE A 48 -6.53 1.98 2.16
C ILE A 48 -6.45 1.53 0.70
N ILE A 49 -7.41 0.73 0.26
CA ILE A 49 -7.45 0.22 -1.11
C ILE A 49 -7.55 1.37 -2.12
N LEU A 50 -8.34 2.38 -1.80
CA LEU A 50 -8.52 3.55 -2.68
C LEU A 50 -7.37 4.55 -2.61
N GLY A 51 -6.40 4.33 -1.74
CA GLY A 51 -5.28 5.24 -1.58
C GLY A 51 -5.59 6.50 -0.79
N LYS A 52 -6.75 6.53 -0.13
CA LYS A 52 -7.16 7.68 0.70
C LYS A 52 -6.57 7.64 2.10
N ARG A 53 -6.10 6.49 2.52
CA ARG A 53 -5.51 6.29 3.85
C ARG A 53 -4.25 5.45 3.69
N GLY A 54 -3.19 5.83 4.37
CA GLY A 54 -1.95 5.08 4.34
C GLY A 54 -1.98 3.84 5.22
N VAL A 55 -1.00 2.97 5.00
CA VAL A 55 -0.77 1.80 5.84
C VAL A 55 0.11 2.23 7.01
N SER A 56 -0.49 2.27 8.20
CA SER A 56 0.25 2.57 9.43
C SER A 56 1.05 1.35 9.87
N ALA A 57 1.94 1.54 10.85
CA ALA A 57 2.70 0.43 11.40
C ALA A 57 1.77 -0.65 11.98
N ASP A 58 0.70 -0.24 12.66
CA ASP A 58 -0.29 -1.20 13.17
C ASP A 58 -0.94 -2.00 12.04
N THR A 59 -1.36 -1.33 10.99
CA THR A 59 -1.95 -2.02 9.84
C THR A 59 -0.94 -2.94 9.17
N ALA A 60 0.32 -2.51 9.08
CA ALA A 60 1.40 -3.34 8.51
C ALA A 60 1.57 -4.64 9.30
N LEU A 61 1.51 -4.57 10.63
CA LEU A 61 1.58 -5.77 11.47
C LEU A 61 0.41 -6.71 11.18
N ARG A 62 -0.78 -6.17 11.04
CA ARG A 62 -1.99 -6.97 10.76
C ARG A 62 -1.92 -7.63 9.39
N LEU A 63 -1.48 -6.88 8.38
CA LEU A 63 -1.31 -7.40 7.02
C LEU A 63 -0.25 -8.49 6.97
N ALA A 64 0.87 -8.26 7.66
CA ALA A 64 1.95 -9.24 7.71
C ALA A 64 1.49 -10.56 8.31
N ARG A 65 0.67 -10.48 9.36
CA ARG A 65 0.16 -11.66 10.03
C ARG A 65 -0.80 -12.43 9.14
N LEU A 66 -1.70 -11.73 8.47
CA LEU A 66 -2.70 -12.38 7.62
C LEU A 66 -2.08 -13.01 6.37
N PHE A 67 -1.20 -12.29 5.71
CA PHE A 67 -0.63 -12.72 4.43
C PHE A 67 0.75 -13.34 4.55
N LYS A 68 1.27 -13.49 5.77
CA LYS A 68 2.57 -14.12 6.03
C LYS A 68 3.71 -13.42 5.30
N THR A 69 3.66 -12.11 5.28
CA THR A 69 4.73 -11.25 4.81
C THR A 69 5.44 -10.64 6.01
N SER A 70 6.51 -9.87 5.77
CA SER A 70 7.09 -9.08 6.83
C SER A 70 6.33 -7.78 6.99
N PRO A 71 6.26 -7.21 8.19
CA PRO A 71 5.67 -5.87 8.36
C PRO A 71 6.44 -4.81 7.57
N GLN A 72 7.75 -4.97 7.45
CA GLN A 72 8.61 -4.04 6.73
C GLN A 72 8.21 -3.94 5.25
N PHE A 73 7.74 -5.02 4.65
CA PHE A 73 7.26 -5.00 3.29
C PHE A 73 6.19 -3.92 3.10
N TRP A 74 5.21 -3.88 3.99
CA TRP A 74 4.10 -2.93 3.91
C TRP A 74 4.53 -1.50 4.25
N VAL A 75 5.40 -1.36 5.25
CA VAL A 75 5.93 -0.05 5.63
C VAL A 75 6.76 0.54 4.50
N ARG A 76 7.55 -0.27 3.82
CA ARG A 76 8.35 0.19 2.68
C ARG A 76 7.48 0.61 1.51
N LEU A 77 6.45 -0.16 1.21
CA LEU A 77 5.50 0.22 0.15
C LEU A 77 4.90 1.59 0.43
N GLN A 78 4.51 1.84 1.68
CA GLN A 78 3.94 3.12 2.07
C GLN A 78 4.97 4.23 1.98
N ALA A 79 6.19 4.00 2.44
CA ALA A 79 7.25 5.00 2.40
C ALA A 79 7.58 5.37 0.95
N ASP A 80 7.68 4.38 0.07
CA ASP A 80 7.95 4.63 -1.34
C ASP A 80 6.83 5.43 -2.00
N TRP A 81 5.60 5.11 -1.67
CA TRP A 81 4.43 5.82 -2.17
C TRP A 81 4.43 7.28 -1.68
N ASP A 82 4.67 7.47 -0.38
CA ASP A 82 4.73 8.81 0.21
C ASP A 82 5.82 9.65 -0.44
N LEU A 83 6.98 9.04 -0.66
CA LEU A 83 8.08 9.74 -1.32
C LEU A 83 7.74 10.12 -2.75
N HIS A 84 7.10 9.20 -3.48
CA HIS A 84 6.66 9.47 -4.84
C HIS A 84 5.72 10.66 -4.88
N LEU A 85 4.74 10.71 -3.99
CA LEU A 85 3.79 11.81 -3.93
C LEU A 85 4.49 13.13 -3.58
N ALA A 86 5.44 13.08 -2.66
CA ALA A 86 6.20 14.26 -2.27
C ALA A 86 7.04 14.79 -3.44
N MET A 87 7.66 13.89 -4.20
CA MET A 87 8.45 14.25 -5.36
C MET A 87 7.57 14.85 -6.47
N GLU A 88 6.38 14.32 -6.67
CA GLU A 88 5.43 14.90 -7.62
C GLU A 88 5.06 16.32 -7.25
N ARG A 89 4.76 16.54 -5.97
CA ARG A 89 4.41 17.89 -5.49
C ARG A 89 5.56 18.85 -5.67
N ALA A 90 6.78 18.42 -5.34
CA ALA A 90 7.97 19.24 -5.49
C ALA A 90 8.22 19.60 -6.96
N SER A 91 8.03 18.63 -7.85
CA SER A 91 8.20 18.87 -9.29
C SER A 91 7.19 19.89 -9.80
N ARG A 92 5.93 19.78 -9.37
CA ARG A 92 4.90 20.74 -9.79
C ARG A 92 5.17 22.15 -9.29
N LYS A 93 5.72 22.27 -8.08
CA LYS A 93 6.05 23.59 -7.52
C LYS A 93 7.25 24.22 -8.20
N ALA A 94 8.15 23.40 -8.74
CA ALA A 94 9.36 23.87 -9.39
C ALA A 94 9.13 24.38 -10.82
N SER A 95 8.02 24.02 -11.42
CA SER A 95 7.74 24.41 -12.81
C SER A 95 7.02 25.75 -12.95
#